data_5bc08cbcf0d4f996cabf011f0c6a87dc
#
_entry.id   5bc08cbcf0d4f996cabf011f0c6a87dc
#
_cell.length_a   1.000
_cell.length_b   1.000
_cell.length_c   1.000
_cell.angle_alpha   90.00
_cell.angle_beta   90.00
_cell.angle_gamma   90.00
#
_symmetry.space_group_name_H-M   'P 1'
#
loop_
_entity.id
_entity.type
_entity.pdbx_description
1 polymer ?
#
loop_
_entity_poly.entity_id
_entity_poly.type
_entity_poly.pdbx_seq_one_letter_code
_entity_poly.pdbx_strand_id
1 'polypeptide(L)'
;MDPAISRDIWAAKYRYVTPEGGAEASLEESLGRVARAVAAAEKPAERARWEKDFLALMEDLAFIPAGRILAGAGTNRQVTLFNCFVMGGIEDSITGIFDGLKEAALTLQQGGGIGHDFSTLRPRGALVHSVGADASGPLSFMDCWDAMCRTIMSAGARRGAMMGTLACDHPDIEDFVDAKRDKSRLRNFNVSVLVTDAFMEAVEADAPWALRFGGKTYRTVKARELWHRIMQATYDVAEPGVIFIDRVNDLNPLSYCETISCTNPCGEQPLPPYGACLLGSLNLTRFVTQPFTEKAGLDEARLAAATGLAIRFLDNVVDVSNYPLPQQRAEAFAKRRLGLGVTGLADALAMLGLRYGSDEAAAATRTWMAAIQRAAIAASASLAEEKGVFPKFDMQAYLGTAYGEELPQESRAVIERAGLRNGLLTSIAPTGTISLLAGNVSSGIEPVFSFTQERRILERDGSRRTEHLEDYAYALWRRDNPGADIPAHMVTVSDLSPSEHLKMQQAAQAHVDSSISKTINVPADFPFERFVSVYEEAYQLGLKGCTTFRPNAVTGSVLSAGPEEKRLCPSCGSPNLAAKEGCMTCSDCGFALCG
;
A
#
# COMPACT_ATOMS: atom_id res chain seq x y z
N MET A 1 -2.77 25.54 10.37
CA MET A 1 -2.71 24.99 11.74
C MET A 1 -1.76 23.81 11.69
N ASP A 2 -0.71 23.82 12.48
CA ASP A 2 0.24 22.71 12.54
C ASP A 2 -0.10 21.85 13.78
N PRO A 3 -0.87 20.74 13.60
CA PRO A 3 -1.26 19.90 14.72
C PRO A 3 -0.03 19.32 15.41
N ALA A 4 -0.09 19.11 16.73
CA ALA A 4 1.01 18.52 17.50
C ALA A 4 1.50 17.22 16.87
N ILE A 5 0.59 16.38 16.37
CA ILE A 5 0.91 15.11 15.70
C ILE A 5 1.79 15.30 14.47
N SER A 6 1.59 16.35 13.65
CA SER A 6 2.41 16.61 12.47
C SER A 6 3.85 16.87 12.85
N ARG A 7 4.09 17.68 13.91
CA ARG A 7 5.43 17.98 14.43
C ARG A 7 6.10 16.73 15.02
N ASP A 8 5.35 15.93 15.78
CA ASP A 8 5.86 14.70 16.40
C ASP A 8 6.24 13.66 15.34
N ILE A 9 5.40 13.47 14.31
CA ILE A 9 5.70 12.58 13.19
C ILE A 9 6.93 13.07 12.41
N TRP A 10 7.01 14.37 12.11
CA TRP A 10 8.20 14.94 11.47
C TRP A 10 9.45 14.70 12.31
N ALA A 11 9.43 15.05 13.59
CA ALA A 11 10.58 14.92 14.49
C ALA A 11 11.05 13.46 14.67
N ALA A 12 10.08 12.52 14.74
CA ALA A 12 10.38 11.11 14.95
C ALA A 12 10.81 10.36 13.68
N LYS A 13 10.33 10.77 12.48
CA LYS A 13 10.46 9.99 11.25
C LYS A 13 11.25 10.65 10.13
N TYR A 14 11.21 11.98 10.01
CA TYR A 14 11.70 12.70 8.82
C TYR A 14 12.81 13.69 9.09
N ARG A 15 12.89 14.20 10.32
CA ARG A 15 13.95 15.11 10.76
C ARG A 15 15.32 14.48 10.56
N TYR A 16 16.15 15.12 9.76
CA TYR A 16 17.53 14.68 9.56
C TYR A 16 18.43 15.23 10.66
N VAL A 17 19.24 14.34 11.22
CA VAL A 17 20.34 14.67 12.15
C VAL A 17 21.63 14.21 11.48
N THR A 18 22.57 15.14 11.32
CA THR A 18 23.89 14.84 10.74
C THR A 18 24.75 14.02 11.71
N PRO A 19 25.78 13.30 11.21
CA PRO A 19 26.69 12.56 12.08
C PRO A 19 27.41 13.45 13.12
N GLU A 20 27.61 14.73 12.78
CA GLU A 20 28.28 15.74 13.64
C GLU A 20 27.31 16.35 14.69
N GLY A 21 26.03 15.93 14.71
CA GLY A 21 25.04 16.36 15.69
C GLY A 21 24.21 17.58 15.27
N GLY A 22 24.42 18.13 14.07
CA GLY A 22 23.53 19.16 13.50
C GLY A 22 22.15 18.55 13.19
N ALA A 23 21.08 19.26 13.50
CA ALA A 23 19.72 18.77 13.28
C ALA A 23 18.86 19.84 12.60
N GLU A 24 18.01 19.42 11.67
CA GLU A 24 17.01 20.30 11.07
C GLU A 24 16.11 20.92 12.17
N ALA A 25 15.83 22.20 12.05
CA ALA A 25 15.04 22.95 13.03
C ALA A 25 13.54 22.86 12.75
N SER A 26 13.14 22.69 11.46
CA SER A 26 11.73 22.72 11.05
C SER A 26 11.44 21.75 9.89
N LEU A 27 10.15 21.53 9.62
CA LEU A 27 9.68 20.75 8.48
C LEU A 27 10.13 21.40 7.16
N GLU A 28 10.09 22.73 7.08
CA GLU A 28 10.46 23.51 5.89
C GLU A 28 11.94 23.26 5.52
N GLU A 29 12.85 23.14 6.50
CA GLU A 29 14.25 22.77 6.24
C GLU A 29 14.35 21.37 5.64
N SER A 30 13.57 20.41 6.15
CA SER A 30 13.52 19.05 5.59
C SER A 30 12.99 19.06 4.15
N LEU A 31 11.91 19.81 3.88
CA LEU A 31 11.34 19.93 2.54
C LEU A 31 12.31 20.64 1.58
N GLY A 32 13.03 21.67 2.05
CA GLY A 32 14.07 22.35 1.27
C GLY A 32 15.23 21.43 0.90
N ARG A 33 15.69 20.57 1.84
CA ARG A 33 16.70 19.54 1.56
C ARG A 33 16.22 18.57 0.48
N VAL A 34 14.99 18.09 0.59
CA VAL A 34 14.39 17.15 -0.37
C VAL A 34 14.26 17.80 -1.74
N ALA A 35 13.70 19.02 -1.81
CA ALA A 35 13.53 19.77 -3.07
C ALA A 35 14.87 19.96 -3.79
N ARG A 36 15.91 20.38 -3.07
CA ARG A 36 17.27 20.56 -3.61
C ARG A 36 17.86 19.26 -4.12
N ALA A 37 17.71 18.17 -3.38
CA ALA A 37 18.25 16.87 -3.76
C ALA A 37 17.58 16.34 -5.03
N VAL A 38 16.26 16.49 -5.16
CA VAL A 38 15.50 16.03 -6.33
C VAL A 38 15.75 16.92 -7.55
N ALA A 39 15.88 18.24 -7.35
CA ALA A 39 16.23 19.19 -8.42
C ALA A 39 17.66 18.96 -8.98
N ALA A 40 18.52 18.23 -8.27
CA ALA A 40 19.86 17.89 -8.77
C ALA A 40 19.85 17.05 -10.05
N ALA A 41 18.76 16.32 -10.35
CA ALA A 41 18.57 15.60 -11.62
C ALA A 41 18.34 16.53 -12.82
N GLU A 42 18.03 17.79 -12.59
CA GLU A 42 17.78 18.77 -13.65
C GLU A 42 19.07 19.40 -14.20
N LYS A 43 18.97 20.02 -15.38
CA LYS A 43 20.10 20.76 -15.97
C LYS A 43 20.60 21.82 -14.99
N PRO A 44 21.91 22.02 -14.84
CA PRO A 44 22.46 22.95 -13.85
C PRO A 44 21.83 24.36 -13.85
N ALA A 45 21.53 24.89 -15.04
CA ALA A 45 20.92 26.21 -15.18
C ALA A 45 19.45 26.30 -14.70
N GLU A 46 18.76 25.15 -14.56
CA GLU A 46 17.35 25.08 -14.21
C GLU A 46 17.11 24.63 -12.77
N ARG A 47 18.15 24.10 -12.09
CA ARG A 47 18.04 23.51 -10.75
C ARG A 47 17.39 24.42 -9.72
N ALA A 48 17.79 25.71 -9.68
CA ALA A 48 17.26 26.67 -8.71
C ALA A 48 15.75 26.93 -8.93
N ARG A 49 15.29 26.93 -10.18
CA ARG A 49 13.87 27.04 -10.52
C ARG A 49 13.11 25.81 -10.02
N TRP A 50 13.59 24.59 -10.35
CA TRP A 50 12.93 23.35 -9.97
C TRP A 50 12.97 23.11 -8.46
N GLU A 51 14.05 23.49 -7.78
CA GLU A 51 14.11 23.48 -6.30
C GLU A 51 12.98 24.32 -5.71
N LYS A 52 12.78 25.55 -6.22
CA LYS A 52 11.70 26.44 -5.76
C LYS A 52 10.31 25.87 -6.05
N ASP A 53 10.09 25.34 -7.26
CA ASP A 53 8.78 24.81 -7.68
C ASP A 53 8.43 23.54 -6.88
N PHE A 54 9.39 22.65 -6.64
CA PHE A 54 9.20 21.46 -5.82
C PHE A 54 8.97 21.79 -4.34
N LEU A 55 9.69 22.78 -3.80
CA LEU A 55 9.50 23.23 -2.43
C LEU A 55 8.08 23.80 -2.25
N ALA A 56 7.64 24.69 -3.11
CA ALA A 56 6.31 25.29 -3.06
C ALA A 56 5.19 24.24 -3.12
N LEU A 57 5.36 23.19 -3.94
CA LEU A 57 4.40 22.09 -4.03
C LEU A 57 4.29 21.30 -2.73
N MET A 58 5.41 21.13 -2.01
CA MET A 58 5.48 20.37 -0.75
C MET A 58 5.14 21.23 0.47
N GLU A 59 5.48 22.51 0.53
CA GLU A 59 5.23 23.40 1.68
C GLU A 59 3.74 23.54 2.02
N ASP A 60 2.88 23.57 0.99
CA ASP A 60 1.42 23.58 1.18
C ASP A 60 0.86 22.18 1.52
N LEU A 61 1.70 21.15 1.54
CA LEU A 61 1.30 19.76 1.67
C LEU A 61 0.24 19.32 0.62
N ALA A 62 0.21 20.00 -0.53
CA ALA A 62 -0.61 19.62 -1.66
C ALA A 62 -0.10 18.34 -2.33
N PHE A 63 1.22 18.14 -2.30
CA PHE A 63 1.89 16.90 -2.64
C PHE A 63 2.82 16.49 -1.50
N ILE A 64 2.75 15.22 -1.11
CA ILE A 64 3.57 14.67 -0.05
C ILE A 64 4.33 13.47 -0.63
N PRO A 65 5.66 13.57 -0.82
CA PRO A 65 6.44 12.42 -1.26
C PRO A 65 6.43 11.35 -0.19
N ALA A 66 6.65 10.11 -0.61
CA ALA A 66 6.67 8.99 0.29
C ALA A 66 7.72 9.14 1.39
N GLY A 67 7.47 8.51 2.54
CA GLY A 67 8.32 8.66 3.71
C GLY A 67 9.80 8.33 3.48
N ARG A 68 10.13 7.47 2.51
CA ARG A 68 11.53 7.17 2.14
C ARG A 68 12.22 8.36 1.48
N ILE A 69 11.50 9.09 0.65
CA ILE A 69 12.02 10.30 0.00
C ILE A 69 12.23 11.38 1.07
N LEU A 70 11.23 11.63 1.93
CA LEU A 70 11.32 12.62 3.01
C LEU A 70 12.49 12.35 3.95
N ALA A 71 12.71 11.08 4.34
CA ALA A 71 13.75 10.69 5.28
C ALA A 71 15.15 10.55 4.67
N GLY A 72 15.25 10.27 3.35
CA GLY A 72 16.49 9.85 2.71
C GLY A 72 17.09 10.83 1.71
N ALA A 73 16.25 11.56 0.95
CA ALA A 73 16.73 12.45 -0.10
C ALA A 73 17.59 13.58 0.46
N GLY A 74 18.77 13.80 -0.13
CA GLY A 74 19.71 14.83 0.28
C GLY A 74 20.43 14.57 1.61
N THR A 75 20.36 13.35 2.15
CA THR A 75 21.15 12.94 3.31
C THR A 75 22.42 12.21 2.88
N ASN A 76 23.38 12.05 3.80
CA ASN A 76 24.59 11.26 3.57
C ASN A 76 24.40 9.74 3.80
N ARG A 77 23.15 9.29 4.00
CA ARG A 77 22.83 7.90 4.26
C ARG A 77 22.80 7.08 2.97
N GLN A 78 23.36 5.87 3.02
CA GLN A 78 23.28 4.89 1.91
C GLN A 78 21.92 4.16 1.96
N VAL A 79 20.85 4.86 1.58
CA VAL A 79 19.47 4.33 1.58
C VAL A 79 18.83 4.49 0.21
N THR A 80 17.92 3.58 -0.12
CA THR A 80 17.07 3.75 -1.30
C THR A 80 15.94 4.75 -1.02
N LEU A 81 15.54 5.51 -2.04
CA LEU A 81 14.37 6.39 -1.98
C LEU A 81 13.09 5.67 -2.42
N PHE A 82 13.21 4.46 -2.94
CA PHE A 82 12.09 3.58 -3.26
C PHE A 82 11.51 2.94 -2.01
N ASN A 83 10.20 2.80 -1.96
CA ASN A 83 9.51 2.25 -0.81
C ASN A 83 9.60 0.73 -0.76
N CYS A 84 9.36 0.07 -1.89
CA CYS A 84 9.23 -1.37 -1.99
C CYS A 84 9.78 -1.90 -3.32
N PHE A 85 10.07 -3.20 -3.33
CA PHE A 85 10.56 -3.93 -4.49
C PHE A 85 9.85 -5.28 -4.59
N VAL A 86 9.61 -5.78 -5.78
CA VAL A 86 9.44 -7.20 -6.01
C VAL A 86 10.82 -7.76 -6.35
N MET A 87 11.19 -8.86 -5.74
CA MET A 87 12.50 -9.46 -5.93
C MET A 87 12.53 -10.31 -7.19
N GLY A 88 13.71 -10.76 -7.59
CA GLY A 88 13.88 -11.70 -8.71
C GLY A 88 13.11 -13.01 -8.48
N GLY A 89 12.76 -13.70 -9.57
CA GLY A 89 12.20 -15.05 -9.49
C GLY A 89 13.17 -15.99 -8.76
N ILE A 90 12.68 -16.77 -7.82
CA ILE A 90 13.50 -17.73 -7.07
C ILE A 90 13.76 -18.93 -7.96
N GLU A 91 15.03 -19.19 -8.31
CA GLU A 91 15.40 -20.42 -9.01
C GLU A 91 15.20 -21.62 -8.08
N ASP A 92 14.58 -22.69 -8.57
CA ASP A 92 14.28 -23.91 -7.81
C ASP A 92 15.53 -24.78 -7.60
N SER A 93 16.52 -24.18 -6.94
CA SER A 93 17.79 -24.79 -6.53
C SER A 93 18.24 -24.21 -5.19
N ILE A 94 19.04 -24.95 -4.41
CA ILE A 94 19.56 -24.44 -3.14
C ILE A 94 20.35 -23.13 -3.35
N THR A 95 21.17 -23.07 -4.38
CA THR A 95 21.94 -21.87 -4.71
C THR A 95 21.00 -20.71 -5.02
N GLY A 96 20.02 -20.89 -5.93
CA GLY A 96 19.09 -19.84 -6.29
C GLY A 96 18.22 -19.36 -5.12
N ILE A 97 17.77 -20.28 -4.27
CA ILE A 97 17.00 -19.95 -3.05
C ILE A 97 17.82 -19.05 -2.10
N PHE A 98 19.08 -19.43 -1.81
CA PHE A 98 19.92 -18.64 -0.91
C PHE A 98 20.48 -17.36 -1.55
N ASP A 99 20.67 -17.30 -2.86
CA ASP A 99 20.96 -16.06 -3.57
C ASP A 99 19.78 -15.10 -3.49
N GLY A 100 18.53 -15.57 -3.69
CA GLY A 100 17.32 -14.79 -3.49
C GLY A 100 17.18 -14.27 -2.03
N LEU A 101 17.51 -15.10 -1.04
CA LEU A 101 17.53 -14.69 0.37
C LEU A 101 18.57 -13.60 0.65
N LYS A 102 19.78 -13.71 0.07
CA LYS A 102 20.83 -12.70 0.18
C LYS A 102 20.40 -11.37 -0.44
N GLU A 103 19.83 -11.39 -1.64
CA GLU A 103 19.32 -10.19 -2.31
C GLU A 103 18.21 -9.51 -1.50
N ALA A 104 17.30 -10.30 -0.91
CA ALA A 104 16.27 -9.84 0.00
C ALA A 104 16.87 -9.12 1.22
N ALA A 105 17.90 -9.70 1.84
CA ALA A 105 18.60 -9.13 2.98
C ALA A 105 19.23 -7.77 2.66
N LEU A 106 19.91 -7.65 1.53
CA LEU A 106 20.53 -6.39 1.06
C LEU A 106 19.47 -5.30 0.80
N THR A 107 18.33 -5.68 0.22
CA THR A 107 17.24 -4.74 -0.06
C THR A 107 16.56 -4.25 1.21
N LEU A 108 16.26 -5.16 2.15
CA LEU A 108 15.67 -4.82 3.45
C LEU A 108 16.59 -3.92 4.29
N GLN A 109 17.91 -4.17 4.27
CA GLN A 109 18.89 -3.37 5.00
C GLN A 109 18.86 -1.90 4.55
N GLN A 110 18.71 -1.62 3.26
CA GLN A 110 18.59 -0.25 2.74
C GLN A 110 17.19 0.36 2.93
N GLY A 111 16.28 -0.39 3.54
CA GLY A 111 14.97 0.09 3.95
C GLY A 111 13.84 -0.17 2.97
N GLY A 112 14.05 -0.90 1.86
CA GLY A 112 13.00 -1.33 0.96
C GLY A 112 12.13 -2.43 1.60
N GLY A 113 10.80 -2.35 1.47
CA GLY A 113 9.93 -3.51 1.63
C GLY A 113 10.08 -4.44 0.43
N ILE A 114 9.82 -5.74 0.58
CA ILE A 114 10.03 -6.70 -0.52
C ILE A 114 8.81 -7.58 -0.75
N GLY A 115 8.66 -8.06 -1.98
CA GLY A 115 7.73 -9.12 -2.34
C GLY A 115 8.44 -10.25 -3.07
N HIS A 116 8.03 -11.49 -2.79
CA HIS A 116 8.52 -12.69 -3.46
C HIS A 116 7.35 -13.58 -3.89
N ASP A 117 7.43 -14.10 -5.10
CA ASP A 117 6.60 -15.20 -5.57
C ASP A 117 7.31 -16.54 -5.26
N PHE A 118 6.69 -17.34 -4.41
CA PHE A 118 7.18 -18.66 -4.02
C PHE A 118 6.64 -19.79 -4.91
N SER A 119 5.81 -19.49 -5.89
CA SER A 119 5.22 -20.46 -6.82
C SER A 119 6.24 -21.14 -7.72
N THR A 120 7.43 -20.58 -7.83
CA THR A 120 8.54 -21.14 -8.62
C THR A 120 9.23 -22.32 -7.94
N LEU A 121 9.00 -22.53 -6.64
CA LEU A 121 9.64 -23.61 -5.88
C LEU A 121 8.81 -24.89 -5.95
N ARG A 122 9.49 -26.03 -6.15
CA ARG A 122 8.84 -27.35 -6.13
C ARG A 122 8.14 -27.64 -4.81
N PRO A 123 7.01 -28.36 -4.86
CA PRO A 123 6.24 -28.67 -3.65
C PRO A 123 6.96 -29.62 -2.72
N ARG A 124 6.54 -29.62 -1.46
CA ARG A 124 7.01 -30.55 -0.45
C ARG A 124 6.81 -32.01 -0.90
N GLY A 125 7.82 -32.84 -0.67
CA GLY A 125 7.82 -34.25 -1.07
C GLY A 125 8.12 -34.49 -2.56
N ALA A 126 8.37 -33.45 -3.35
CA ALA A 126 8.87 -33.64 -4.73
C ALA A 126 10.32 -34.13 -4.70
N LEU A 127 10.65 -35.08 -5.57
CA LEU A 127 11.99 -35.67 -5.61
C LEU A 127 13.05 -34.65 -6.06
N VAL A 128 14.09 -34.49 -5.25
CA VAL A 128 15.32 -33.75 -5.59
C VAL A 128 16.30 -34.74 -6.20
N HIS A 129 16.30 -34.84 -7.54
CA HIS A 129 17.05 -35.86 -8.27
C HIS A 129 18.56 -35.86 -7.97
N SER A 130 19.17 -34.70 -7.71
CA SER A 130 20.61 -34.58 -7.46
C SER A 130 21.09 -35.26 -6.16
N VAL A 131 20.20 -35.42 -5.17
CA VAL A 131 20.54 -35.98 -3.85
C VAL A 131 19.63 -37.14 -3.45
N GLY A 132 18.61 -37.46 -4.23
CA GLY A 132 17.70 -38.57 -3.96
C GLY A 132 16.83 -38.37 -2.71
N ALA A 133 16.52 -37.11 -2.36
CA ALA A 133 15.75 -36.75 -1.16
C ALA A 133 14.46 -35.99 -1.53
N ASP A 134 13.52 -35.95 -0.59
CA ASP A 134 12.29 -35.17 -0.74
C ASP A 134 12.53 -33.67 -0.54
N ALA A 135 11.88 -32.83 -1.35
CA ALA A 135 11.93 -31.39 -1.23
C ALA A 135 11.16 -30.90 0.01
N SER A 136 11.65 -29.82 0.61
CA SER A 136 11.04 -29.20 1.80
C SER A 136 9.81 -28.35 1.49
N GLY A 137 9.65 -27.92 0.22
CA GLY A 137 8.57 -27.05 -0.24
C GLY A 137 8.75 -25.57 0.10
N PRO A 138 7.94 -24.68 -0.51
CA PRO A 138 8.10 -23.22 -0.41
C PRO A 138 7.97 -22.70 1.02
N LEU A 139 7.06 -23.20 1.83
CA LEU A 139 6.82 -22.70 3.20
C LEU A 139 8.04 -22.87 4.11
N SER A 140 8.77 -23.98 3.98
CA SER A 140 10.00 -24.20 4.76
C SER A 140 11.08 -23.16 4.45
N PHE A 141 11.17 -22.74 3.19
CA PHE A 141 12.07 -21.66 2.80
C PHE A 141 11.55 -20.28 3.23
N MET A 142 10.23 -20.04 3.21
CA MET A 142 9.65 -18.81 3.78
C MET A 142 10.03 -18.62 5.25
N ASP A 143 10.15 -19.69 6.04
CA ASP A 143 10.64 -19.61 7.41
C ASP A 143 12.08 -19.05 7.49
N CYS A 144 12.95 -19.33 6.49
CA CYS A 144 14.29 -18.73 6.39
C CYS A 144 14.23 -17.22 6.13
N TRP A 145 13.32 -16.76 5.23
CA TRP A 145 13.08 -15.34 4.99
C TRP A 145 12.53 -14.64 6.24
N ASP A 146 11.60 -15.26 6.96
CA ASP A 146 11.04 -14.70 8.20
C ASP A 146 12.12 -14.53 9.28
N ALA A 147 12.97 -15.52 9.44
CA ALA A 147 14.10 -15.47 10.37
C ALA A 147 15.13 -14.39 9.98
N MET A 148 15.46 -14.28 8.70
CA MET A 148 16.34 -13.24 8.17
C MET A 148 15.75 -11.86 8.42
N CYS A 149 14.49 -11.63 8.07
CA CYS A 149 13.81 -10.34 8.27
C CYS A 149 13.74 -9.93 9.74
N ARG A 150 13.53 -10.88 10.64
CA ARG A 150 13.56 -10.65 12.09
C ARG A 150 14.94 -10.23 12.59
N THR A 151 16.01 -10.71 11.95
CA THR A 151 17.41 -10.48 12.35
C THR A 151 17.95 -9.16 11.80
N ILE A 152 17.54 -8.77 10.59
CA ILE A 152 18.07 -7.58 9.93
C ILE A 152 17.28 -6.35 10.34
N MET A 153 17.99 -5.37 10.91
CA MET A 153 17.44 -4.05 11.21
C MET A 153 17.41 -3.23 9.92
N SER A 154 16.21 -2.83 9.51
CA SER A 154 16.02 -1.95 8.36
C SER A 154 16.45 -0.51 8.68
N ALA A 155 17.00 0.19 7.70
CA ALA A 155 17.36 1.60 7.84
C ALA A 155 16.16 2.45 8.28
N GLY A 156 16.34 3.26 9.36
CA GLY A 156 15.29 4.13 9.91
C GLY A 156 14.40 3.49 10.98
N ALA A 157 14.90 2.47 11.70
CA ALA A 157 14.23 1.81 12.84
C ALA A 157 12.82 1.25 12.52
N ARG A 158 12.54 0.94 11.25
CA ARG A 158 11.31 0.27 10.81
C ARG A 158 11.59 -1.24 10.72
N ARG A 159 10.65 -2.08 11.20
CA ARG A 159 10.73 -3.52 10.94
C ARG A 159 10.58 -3.76 9.43
N GLY A 160 11.34 -4.71 8.88
CA GLY A 160 11.15 -5.16 7.51
C GLY A 160 9.71 -5.68 7.32
N ALA A 161 9.18 -5.49 6.12
CA ALA A 161 7.89 -6.04 5.74
C ALA A 161 8.06 -6.78 4.41
N MET A 162 7.48 -7.98 4.32
CA MET A 162 7.58 -8.83 3.15
C MET A 162 6.18 -9.24 2.67
N MET A 163 6.00 -9.37 1.37
CA MET A 163 4.88 -10.07 0.74
C MET A 163 5.36 -11.44 0.27
N GLY A 164 4.60 -12.48 0.58
CA GLY A 164 4.75 -13.80 -0.02
C GLY A 164 3.53 -14.13 -0.84
N THR A 165 3.71 -14.46 -2.12
CA THR A 165 2.62 -14.94 -2.97
C THR A 165 2.79 -16.41 -3.31
N LEU A 166 1.66 -17.11 -3.51
CA LEU A 166 1.62 -18.46 -4.04
C LEU A 166 0.43 -18.60 -4.99
N ALA A 167 0.65 -19.27 -6.13
CA ALA A 167 -0.38 -19.54 -7.13
C ALA A 167 -1.45 -20.50 -6.57
N CYS A 168 -2.72 -20.26 -6.91
CA CYS A 168 -3.86 -21.06 -6.45
C CYS A 168 -3.85 -22.51 -6.95
N ASP A 169 -3.05 -22.83 -7.95
CA ASP A 169 -2.84 -24.19 -8.47
C ASP A 169 -1.57 -24.86 -7.98
N HIS A 170 -0.79 -24.21 -7.08
CA HIS A 170 0.41 -24.83 -6.52
C HIS A 170 0.05 -26.00 -5.59
N PRO A 171 0.78 -27.14 -5.62
CA PRO A 171 0.46 -28.30 -4.78
C PRO A 171 0.45 -28.06 -3.26
N ASP A 172 1.22 -27.07 -2.76
CA ASP A 172 1.30 -26.71 -1.35
C ASP A 172 0.35 -25.56 -0.96
N ILE A 173 -0.63 -25.22 -1.83
CA ILE A 173 -1.52 -24.08 -1.59
C ILE A 173 -2.32 -24.19 -0.29
N GLU A 174 -2.76 -25.37 0.09
CA GLU A 174 -3.54 -25.55 1.33
C GLU A 174 -2.69 -25.31 2.57
N ASP A 175 -1.43 -25.78 2.57
CA ASP A 175 -0.47 -25.50 3.65
C ASP A 175 -0.14 -24.00 3.73
N PHE A 176 -0.03 -23.32 2.57
CA PHE A 176 0.19 -21.88 2.51
C PHE A 176 -0.98 -21.08 3.07
N VAL A 177 -2.20 -21.45 2.73
CA VAL A 177 -3.43 -20.82 3.25
C VAL A 177 -3.51 -20.92 4.77
N ASP A 178 -3.12 -22.05 5.34
CA ASP A 178 -3.20 -22.28 6.79
C ASP A 178 -1.97 -21.77 7.56
N ALA A 179 -0.90 -21.34 6.87
CA ALA A 179 0.38 -21.03 7.51
C ALA A 179 0.30 -19.96 8.61
N LYS A 180 -0.60 -18.99 8.48
CA LYS A 180 -0.77 -17.88 9.45
C LYS A 180 -1.74 -18.19 10.59
N ARG A 181 -2.39 -19.39 10.60
CA ARG A 181 -3.18 -19.86 11.75
C ARG A 181 -2.28 -20.09 12.97
N ASP A 182 -1.01 -20.47 12.74
CA ASP A 182 0.03 -20.41 13.77
C ASP A 182 0.54 -18.97 13.91
N LYS A 183 0.14 -18.31 15.01
CA LYS A 183 0.50 -16.92 15.32
C LYS A 183 1.99 -16.64 15.46
N SER A 184 2.81 -17.69 15.63
CA SER A 184 4.27 -17.57 15.77
C SER A 184 4.98 -17.60 14.41
N ARG A 185 4.32 -18.09 13.35
CA ARG A 185 4.92 -18.34 12.03
C ARG A 185 4.71 -17.18 11.07
N LEU A 186 5.70 -16.92 10.21
CA LEU A 186 5.69 -15.93 9.12
C LEU A 186 5.23 -14.52 9.55
N ARG A 187 5.65 -14.07 10.74
CA ARG A 187 5.17 -12.80 11.34
C ARG A 187 5.60 -11.55 10.58
N ASN A 188 6.67 -11.65 9.78
CA ASN A 188 7.18 -10.54 8.98
C ASN A 188 6.66 -10.59 7.52
N PHE A 189 5.82 -11.57 7.20
CA PHE A 189 5.12 -11.68 5.93
C PHE A 189 3.68 -11.19 6.02
N ASN A 190 3.26 -10.48 4.98
CA ASN A 190 1.89 -10.53 4.49
C ASN A 190 1.84 -11.64 3.43
N VAL A 191 0.81 -12.44 3.40
CA VAL A 191 0.66 -13.53 2.44
C VAL A 191 -0.57 -13.32 1.57
N SER A 192 -0.46 -13.63 0.27
CA SER A 192 -1.57 -13.50 -0.68
C SER A 192 -1.59 -14.65 -1.68
N VAL A 193 -2.78 -15.13 -2.01
CA VAL A 193 -2.99 -16.12 -3.06
C VAL A 193 -3.16 -15.42 -4.39
N LEU A 194 -2.43 -15.88 -5.42
CA LEU A 194 -2.62 -15.46 -6.80
C LEU A 194 -3.77 -16.28 -7.39
N VAL A 195 -4.90 -15.63 -7.54
CA VAL A 195 -6.15 -16.25 -8.05
C VAL A 195 -6.30 -15.91 -9.53
N THR A 196 -6.48 -16.95 -10.37
CA THR A 196 -6.72 -16.80 -11.80
C THR A 196 -8.21 -16.74 -12.12
N ASP A 197 -8.57 -16.19 -13.28
CA ASP A 197 -9.95 -16.19 -13.78
C ASP A 197 -10.44 -17.64 -13.97
N ALA A 198 -9.60 -18.54 -14.51
CA ALA A 198 -9.91 -19.96 -14.64
C ALA A 198 -10.23 -20.63 -13.29
N PHE A 199 -9.57 -20.22 -12.20
CA PHE A 199 -9.90 -20.72 -10.87
C PHE A 199 -11.26 -20.22 -10.40
N MET A 200 -11.57 -18.93 -10.61
CA MET A 200 -12.89 -18.37 -10.23
C MET A 200 -14.04 -18.99 -11.04
N GLU A 201 -13.84 -19.23 -12.34
CA GLU A 201 -14.78 -19.98 -13.17
C GLU A 201 -15.00 -21.41 -12.63
N ALA A 202 -13.92 -22.09 -12.21
CA ALA A 202 -14.02 -23.41 -11.60
C ALA A 202 -14.74 -23.38 -10.24
N VAL A 203 -14.58 -22.31 -9.44
CA VAL A 203 -15.30 -22.09 -8.17
C VAL A 203 -16.79 -21.92 -8.44
N GLU A 204 -17.19 -21.10 -9.42
CA GLU A 204 -18.57 -20.88 -9.79
C GLU A 204 -19.23 -22.17 -10.29
N ALA A 205 -18.54 -22.92 -11.15
CA ALA A 205 -19.02 -24.18 -11.72
C ALA A 205 -18.94 -25.38 -10.75
N ASP A 206 -18.41 -25.23 -9.53
CA ASP A 206 -18.08 -26.32 -8.59
C ASP A 206 -17.24 -27.43 -9.25
N ALA A 207 -16.30 -27.04 -10.10
CA ALA A 207 -15.49 -27.93 -10.91
C ALA A 207 -14.24 -28.45 -10.19
N PRO A 208 -13.63 -29.56 -10.66
CA PRO A 208 -12.32 -30.01 -10.19
C PRO A 208 -11.24 -29.00 -10.55
N TRP A 209 -10.29 -28.78 -9.60
CA TRP A 209 -9.13 -27.93 -9.77
C TRP A 209 -7.83 -28.74 -9.60
N ALA A 210 -7.00 -28.74 -10.62
CA ALA A 210 -5.75 -29.51 -10.59
C ALA A 210 -4.62 -28.69 -9.95
N LEU A 211 -4.01 -29.21 -8.91
CA LEU A 211 -2.81 -28.66 -8.31
C LEU A 211 -1.58 -29.17 -9.07
N ARG A 212 -0.79 -28.24 -9.64
CA ARG A 212 0.24 -28.52 -10.64
C ARG A 212 1.57 -27.85 -10.30
N PHE A 213 2.66 -28.51 -10.68
CA PHE A 213 3.99 -27.94 -10.69
C PHE A 213 4.85 -28.61 -11.78
N GLY A 214 5.62 -27.83 -12.54
CA GLY A 214 6.51 -28.35 -13.58
C GLY A 214 5.80 -29.20 -14.65
N GLY A 215 4.56 -28.88 -15.00
CA GLY A 215 3.74 -29.61 -15.97
C GLY A 215 3.08 -30.89 -15.42
N LYS A 216 3.35 -31.28 -14.15
CA LYS A 216 2.79 -32.46 -13.50
C LYS A 216 1.62 -32.06 -12.59
N THR A 217 0.49 -32.78 -12.68
CA THR A 217 -0.59 -32.73 -11.69
C THR A 217 -0.23 -33.62 -10.51
N TYR A 218 -0.15 -33.02 -9.32
CA TYR A 218 0.12 -33.71 -8.07
C TYR A 218 -1.16 -34.23 -7.41
N ARG A 219 -2.20 -33.41 -7.47
CA ARG A 219 -3.50 -33.70 -6.85
C ARG A 219 -4.60 -32.89 -7.55
N THR A 220 -5.83 -33.35 -7.44
CA THR A 220 -7.02 -32.60 -7.84
C THR A 220 -7.91 -32.38 -6.63
N VAL A 221 -8.39 -31.17 -6.45
CA VAL A 221 -9.30 -30.76 -5.37
C VAL A 221 -10.57 -30.16 -5.99
N LYS A 222 -11.60 -29.92 -5.20
CA LYS A 222 -12.73 -29.11 -5.67
C LYS A 222 -12.40 -27.62 -5.53
N ALA A 223 -12.58 -26.86 -6.60
CA ALA A 223 -12.27 -25.43 -6.61
C ALA A 223 -13.01 -24.68 -5.50
N ARG A 224 -14.31 -24.97 -5.32
CA ARG A 224 -15.15 -24.32 -4.29
C ARG A 224 -14.70 -24.65 -2.86
N GLU A 225 -14.24 -25.88 -2.60
CA GLU A 225 -13.72 -26.26 -1.28
C GLU A 225 -12.40 -25.52 -0.99
N LEU A 226 -11.51 -25.39 -1.98
CA LEU A 226 -10.27 -24.62 -1.83
C LEU A 226 -10.58 -23.12 -1.62
N TRP A 227 -11.53 -22.54 -2.37
CA TRP A 227 -11.97 -21.16 -2.18
C TRP A 227 -12.51 -20.92 -0.78
N HIS A 228 -13.41 -21.78 -0.30
CA HIS A 228 -13.94 -21.72 1.07
C HIS A 228 -12.84 -21.80 2.12
N ARG A 229 -11.80 -22.63 1.90
CA ARG A 229 -10.65 -22.74 2.82
C ARG A 229 -9.85 -21.44 2.85
N ILE A 230 -9.59 -20.81 1.69
CA ILE A 230 -8.95 -19.49 1.60
C ILE A 230 -9.78 -18.47 2.38
N MET A 231 -11.08 -18.38 2.11
CA MET A 231 -11.99 -17.44 2.77
C MET A 231 -12.07 -17.68 4.28
N GLN A 232 -12.10 -18.94 4.73
CA GLN A 232 -12.13 -19.27 6.16
C GLN A 232 -10.85 -18.83 6.87
N ALA A 233 -9.67 -19.05 6.25
CA ALA A 233 -8.41 -18.58 6.82
C ALA A 233 -8.40 -17.04 6.92
N THR A 234 -8.80 -16.35 5.86
CA THR A 234 -8.88 -14.88 5.85
C THR A 234 -9.88 -14.35 6.88
N TYR A 235 -11.03 -15.01 7.04
CA TYR A 235 -12.02 -14.67 8.07
C TYR A 235 -11.48 -14.82 9.49
N ASP A 236 -10.68 -15.87 9.74
CA ASP A 236 -10.14 -16.20 11.06
C ASP A 236 -8.95 -15.31 11.45
N VAL A 237 -8.04 -15.03 10.49
CA VAL A 237 -6.74 -14.39 10.80
C VAL A 237 -6.40 -13.19 9.89
N ALA A 238 -7.33 -12.71 9.06
CA ALA A 238 -7.19 -11.63 8.08
C ALA A 238 -6.16 -11.91 6.95
N GLU A 239 -5.72 -13.14 6.81
CA GLU A 239 -4.77 -13.59 5.77
C GLU A 239 -5.10 -15.04 5.36
N PRO A 240 -4.82 -15.43 4.11
CA PRO A 240 -4.18 -14.67 3.04
C PRO A 240 -5.08 -13.61 2.41
N GLY A 241 -4.47 -12.58 1.82
CA GLY A 241 -5.14 -11.70 0.87
C GLY A 241 -5.37 -12.40 -0.47
N VAL A 242 -6.17 -11.78 -1.35
CA VAL A 242 -6.45 -12.27 -2.70
C VAL A 242 -5.98 -11.26 -3.73
N ILE A 243 -5.20 -11.72 -4.70
CA ILE A 243 -4.76 -10.96 -5.87
C ILE A 243 -5.34 -11.65 -7.11
N PHE A 244 -6.18 -10.95 -7.86
CA PHE A 244 -6.72 -11.43 -9.14
C PHE A 244 -5.68 -11.20 -10.22
N ILE A 245 -4.78 -12.18 -10.36
CA ILE A 245 -3.51 -12.00 -11.07
C ILE A 245 -3.69 -11.83 -12.56
N ASP A 246 -4.70 -12.45 -13.17
CA ASP A 246 -4.96 -12.28 -14.59
C ASP A 246 -5.38 -10.84 -14.89
N ARG A 247 -6.25 -10.25 -14.07
CA ARG A 247 -6.66 -8.84 -14.19
C ARG A 247 -5.50 -7.86 -13.97
N VAL A 248 -4.59 -8.20 -13.05
CA VAL A 248 -3.37 -7.40 -12.86
C VAL A 248 -2.54 -7.39 -14.12
N ASN A 249 -2.37 -8.54 -14.78
CA ASN A 249 -1.59 -8.65 -16.02
C ASN A 249 -2.33 -8.09 -17.24
N ASP A 250 -3.62 -8.32 -17.37
CA ASP A 250 -4.44 -7.81 -18.48
C ASP A 250 -4.48 -6.27 -18.51
N LEU A 251 -4.63 -5.66 -17.33
CA LEU A 251 -4.65 -4.20 -17.19
C LEU A 251 -3.25 -3.58 -16.99
N ASN A 252 -2.17 -4.37 -17.15
CA ASN A 252 -0.81 -3.84 -17.08
C ASN A 252 -0.43 -3.14 -18.38
N PRO A 253 -0.13 -1.82 -18.37
CA PRO A 253 0.29 -1.08 -19.57
C PRO A 253 1.55 -1.65 -20.22
N LEU A 254 2.35 -2.44 -19.49
CA LEU A 254 3.61 -3.03 -19.95
C LEU A 254 3.50 -4.56 -20.16
N SER A 255 2.29 -5.10 -20.31
CA SER A 255 2.06 -6.54 -20.53
C SER A 255 2.79 -7.10 -21.76
N TYR A 256 3.13 -6.24 -22.72
CA TYR A 256 3.92 -6.62 -23.91
C TYR A 256 5.39 -6.95 -23.61
N CYS A 257 5.92 -6.58 -22.43
CA CYS A 257 7.35 -6.79 -22.11
C CYS A 257 7.61 -7.35 -20.71
N GLU A 258 6.56 -7.69 -19.96
CA GLU A 258 6.69 -8.25 -18.62
C GLU A 258 5.46 -9.07 -18.20
N THR A 259 5.65 -9.89 -17.18
CA THR A 259 4.56 -10.58 -16.46
C THR A 259 4.72 -10.35 -14.98
N ILE A 260 3.61 -10.07 -14.31
CA ILE A 260 3.54 -9.79 -12.87
C ILE A 260 3.08 -11.05 -12.13
N SER A 261 3.80 -11.43 -11.08
CA SER A 261 3.46 -12.56 -10.21
C SER A 261 3.53 -12.23 -8.72
N CYS A 262 3.82 -10.98 -8.37
CA CYS A 262 3.90 -10.55 -6.97
C CYS A 262 3.59 -9.06 -6.82
N THR A 263 3.40 -8.63 -5.57
CA THR A 263 3.24 -7.22 -5.21
C THR A 263 4.19 -6.84 -4.07
N ASN A 264 4.26 -5.54 -3.76
CA ASN A 264 4.82 -5.06 -2.51
C ASN A 264 3.94 -5.48 -1.30
N PRO A 265 4.41 -5.31 -0.05
CA PRO A 265 3.68 -5.76 1.14
C PRO A 265 2.25 -5.23 1.31
N CYS A 266 1.94 -4.05 0.77
CA CYS A 266 0.62 -3.42 0.89
C CYS A 266 -0.29 -3.63 -0.34
N GLY A 267 0.21 -4.27 -1.41
CA GLY A 267 -0.58 -4.68 -2.57
C GLY A 267 -0.86 -3.59 -3.62
N GLU A 268 -0.46 -2.33 -3.37
CA GLU A 268 -0.70 -1.24 -4.32
C GLU A 268 0.24 -1.23 -5.52
N GLN A 269 1.33 -2.01 -5.47
CA GLN A 269 2.31 -2.08 -6.53
C GLN A 269 2.56 -3.53 -6.98
N PRO A 270 1.72 -4.05 -7.87
CA PRO A 270 2.06 -5.23 -8.65
C PRO A 270 3.26 -4.91 -9.55
N LEU A 271 4.32 -5.70 -9.42
CA LEU A 271 5.60 -5.41 -10.07
C LEU A 271 6.18 -6.68 -10.69
N PRO A 272 6.92 -6.56 -11.81
CA PRO A 272 7.70 -7.65 -12.36
C PRO A 272 8.94 -7.93 -11.49
N PRO A 273 9.68 -9.01 -11.76
CA PRO A 273 10.95 -9.28 -11.09
C PRO A 273 11.89 -8.06 -11.12
N TYR A 274 12.45 -7.72 -9.95
CA TYR A 274 13.28 -6.55 -9.68
C TYR A 274 12.58 -5.19 -9.85
N GLY A 275 11.27 -5.18 -10.05
CA GLY A 275 10.47 -3.96 -10.11
C GLY A 275 10.54 -3.18 -8.80
N ALA A 276 10.51 -1.87 -8.91
CA ALA A 276 10.60 -0.94 -7.79
C ALA A 276 9.43 0.04 -7.76
N CYS A 277 8.98 0.34 -6.57
CA CYS A 277 7.84 1.21 -6.28
C CYS A 277 8.33 2.57 -5.77
N LEU A 278 8.01 3.63 -6.51
CA LEU A 278 8.32 5.01 -6.15
C LEU A 278 7.02 5.78 -5.94
N LEU A 279 6.76 6.23 -4.71
CA LEU A 279 5.46 6.73 -4.30
C LEU A 279 5.46 8.20 -3.92
N GLY A 280 4.35 8.86 -4.16
CA GLY A 280 3.97 10.17 -3.67
C GLY A 280 2.45 10.32 -3.70
N SER A 281 1.90 11.25 -2.92
CA SER A 281 0.45 11.41 -2.82
C SER A 281 0.03 12.87 -2.89
N LEU A 282 -0.98 13.16 -3.69
CA LEU A 282 -1.71 14.42 -3.69
C LEU A 282 -2.67 14.44 -2.51
N ASN A 283 -2.63 15.48 -1.71
CA ASN A 283 -3.55 15.66 -0.60
C ASN A 283 -4.81 16.38 -1.08
N LEU A 284 -5.87 15.62 -1.34
CA LEU A 284 -7.09 16.16 -1.95
C LEU A 284 -7.74 17.28 -1.14
N THR A 285 -7.56 17.31 0.18
CA THR A 285 -8.10 18.37 1.04
C THR A 285 -7.56 19.76 0.69
N ARG A 286 -6.35 19.83 0.09
CA ARG A 286 -5.71 21.09 -0.29
C ARG A 286 -6.26 21.68 -1.59
N PHE A 287 -7.04 20.93 -2.33
CA PHE A 287 -7.69 21.35 -3.56
C PHE A 287 -9.17 21.68 -3.38
N VAL A 288 -9.74 21.46 -2.18
CA VAL A 288 -11.12 21.85 -1.89
C VAL A 288 -11.21 23.37 -1.68
N THR A 289 -12.13 23.99 -2.37
CA THR A 289 -12.47 25.41 -2.24
C THR A 289 -13.79 25.58 -1.48
N GLN A 290 -13.90 26.60 -0.64
CA GLN A 290 -15.09 26.93 0.14
C GLN A 290 -15.70 25.72 0.88
N PRO A 291 -14.90 24.95 1.67
CA PRO A 291 -15.36 23.74 2.33
C PRO A 291 -16.60 23.99 3.21
N PHE A 292 -17.45 22.99 3.30
CA PHE A 292 -18.69 22.98 4.11
C PHE A 292 -19.72 24.04 3.72
N THR A 293 -19.67 24.53 2.49
CA THR A 293 -20.67 25.47 1.96
C THR A 293 -21.36 24.89 0.72
N GLU A 294 -22.48 25.46 0.31
CA GLU A 294 -23.17 25.10 -0.93
C GLU A 294 -22.33 25.33 -2.20
N LYS A 295 -21.26 26.12 -2.10
CA LYS A 295 -20.33 26.43 -3.18
C LYS A 295 -19.03 25.62 -3.09
N ALA A 296 -18.99 24.62 -2.20
CA ALA A 296 -17.82 23.76 -2.09
C ALA A 296 -17.54 23.05 -3.42
N GLY A 297 -16.28 23.03 -3.82
CA GLY A 297 -15.84 22.39 -5.06
C GLY A 297 -14.38 21.99 -4.98
N LEU A 298 -13.92 21.19 -5.95
CA LEU A 298 -12.51 20.86 -6.10
C LEU A 298 -11.90 21.72 -7.20
N ASP A 299 -10.76 22.34 -6.94
CA ASP A 299 -9.98 23.09 -7.94
C ASP A 299 -9.20 22.11 -8.83
N GLU A 300 -9.87 21.64 -9.90
CA GLU A 300 -9.29 20.68 -10.85
C GLU A 300 -8.08 21.25 -11.60
N ALA A 301 -8.04 22.57 -11.86
CA ALA A 301 -6.93 23.19 -12.56
C ALA A 301 -5.66 23.18 -11.70
N ARG A 302 -5.80 23.51 -10.41
CA ARG A 302 -4.71 23.43 -9.43
C ARG A 302 -4.28 21.98 -9.19
N LEU A 303 -5.23 21.02 -9.14
CA LEU A 303 -4.95 19.59 -9.02
C LEU A 303 -4.14 19.08 -10.22
N ALA A 304 -4.51 19.45 -11.45
CA ALA A 304 -3.79 19.07 -12.66
C ALA A 304 -2.37 19.66 -12.70
N ALA A 305 -2.20 20.92 -12.31
CA ALA A 305 -0.89 21.58 -12.23
C ALA A 305 0.01 20.89 -11.19
N ALA A 306 -0.52 20.59 -9.99
CA ALA A 306 0.19 19.87 -8.94
C ALA A 306 0.57 18.44 -9.39
N THR A 307 -0.32 17.75 -10.10
CA THR A 307 -0.05 16.44 -10.70
C THR A 307 1.15 16.50 -11.65
N GLY A 308 1.19 17.47 -12.55
CA GLY A 308 2.31 17.63 -13.49
C GLY A 308 3.65 17.83 -12.80
N LEU A 309 3.69 18.69 -11.77
CA LEU A 309 4.90 18.89 -10.97
C LEU A 309 5.29 17.64 -10.18
N ALA A 310 4.32 16.91 -9.62
CA ALA A 310 4.57 15.67 -8.87
C ALA A 310 5.14 14.56 -9.76
N ILE A 311 4.67 14.42 -11.00
CA ILE A 311 5.23 13.46 -11.98
C ILE A 311 6.69 13.80 -12.28
N ARG A 312 7.02 15.08 -12.55
CA ARG A 312 8.41 15.48 -12.76
C ARG A 312 9.28 15.25 -11.52
N PHE A 313 8.77 15.59 -10.34
CA PHE A 313 9.45 15.32 -9.08
C PHE A 313 9.79 13.83 -8.94
N LEU A 314 8.82 12.94 -9.13
CA LEU A 314 9.01 11.50 -9.01
C LEU A 314 9.93 10.95 -10.12
N ASP A 315 9.85 11.45 -11.36
CA ASP A 315 10.79 11.07 -12.43
C ASP A 315 12.24 11.40 -12.04
N ASN A 316 12.48 12.58 -11.47
CA ASN A 316 13.79 12.98 -10.98
C ASN A 316 14.30 12.09 -9.84
N VAL A 317 13.40 11.61 -8.94
CA VAL A 317 13.81 10.71 -7.85
C VAL A 317 14.35 9.39 -8.39
N VAL A 318 13.88 8.88 -9.55
CA VAL A 318 14.46 7.70 -10.22
C VAL A 318 15.96 7.91 -10.47
N ASP A 319 16.37 9.12 -10.88
CA ASP A 319 17.75 9.44 -11.23
C ASP A 319 18.66 9.65 -10.02
N VAL A 320 18.13 10.20 -8.91
CA VAL A 320 18.93 10.53 -7.72
C VAL A 320 18.92 9.45 -6.63
N SER A 321 18.12 8.39 -6.80
CA SER A 321 18.03 7.31 -5.82
C SER A 321 19.22 6.37 -5.84
N ASN A 322 19.55 5.81 -4.68
CA ASN A 322 20.40 4.62 -4.58
C ASN A 322 19.56 3.35 -4.78
N TYR A 323 20.20 2.33 -5.34
CA TYR A 323 19.58 1.03 -5.60
C TYR A 323 20.35 -0.08 -4.88
N PRO A 324 19.67 -0.92 -4.08
CA PRO A 324 20.31 -2.02 -3.37
C PRO A 324 21.00 -3.03 -4.29
N LEU A 325 20.39 -3.29 -5.47
CA LEU A 325 20.89 -4.27 -6.43
C LEU A 325 21.03 -3.65 -7.84
N PRO A 326 22.03 -4.07 -8.63
CA PRO A 326 22.17 -3.62 -10.02
C PRO A 326 20.96 -3.95 -10.90
N GLN A 327 20.30 -5.09 -10.67
CA GLN A 327 19.11 -5.53 -11.41
C GLN A 327 17.93 -4.59 -11.15
N GLN A 328 17.72 -4.17 -9.90
CA GLN A 328 16.68 -3.19 -9.53
C GLN A 328 16.93 -1.84 -10.21
N ARG A 329 18.19 -1.41 -10.26
CA ARG A 329 18.55 -0.19 -10.99
C ARG A 329 18.25 -0.33 -12.50
N ALA A 330 18.65 -1.44 -13.10
CA ALA A 330 18.41 -1.68 -14.52
C ALA A 330 16.92 -1.68 -14.86
N GLU A 331 16.09 -2.35 -14.04
CA GLU A 331 14.63 -2.40 -14.21
C GLU A 331 13.99 -1.01 -14.03
N ALA A 332 14.38 -0.27 -12.98
CA ALA A 332 13.87 1.07 -12.72
C ALA A 332 14.17 2.03 -13.87
N PHE A 333 15.39 2.01 -14.42
CA PHE A 333 15.76 2.86 -15.56
C PHE A 333 15.13 2.41 -16.87
N ALA A 334 14.92 1.09 -17.06
CA ALA A 334 14.32 0.57 -18.30
C ALA A 334 12.85 0.99 -18.46
N LYS A 335 12.10 1.14 -17.37
CA LYS A 335 10.64 1.39 -17.40
C LYS A 335 10.19 2.65 -16.67
N ARG A 336 11.03 3.22 -15.80
CA ARG A 336 10.78 4.47 -15.07
C ARG A 336 9.38 4.55 -14.43
N ARG A 337 9.00 3.50 -13.68
CA ARG A 337 7.69 3.40 -13.02
C ARG A 337 7.56 4.43 -11.91
N LEU A 338 6.41 5.08 -11.87
CA LEU A 338 5.99 5.97 -10.80
C LEU A 338 4.73 5.42 -10.15
N GLY A 339 4.40 5.90 -8.96
CA GLY A 339 3.18 5.59 -8.25
C GLY A 339 2.65 6.85 -7.56
N LEU A 340 2.15 7.79 -8.35
CA LEU A 340 1.45 8.95 -7.82
C LEU A 340 0.04 8.54 -7.40
N GLY A 341 -0.30 8.75 -6.14
CA GLY A 341 -1.61 8.47 -5.57
C GLY A 341 -2.24 9.70 -4.93
N VAL A 342 -3.22 9.43 -4.08
CA VAL A 342 -3.94 10.44 -3.32
C VAL A 342 -3.97 10.10 -1.83
N THR A 343 -4.21 11.10 -0.99
CA THR A 343 -4.56 10.97 0.43
C THR A 343 -5.65 12.01 0.75
N GLY A 344 -6.39 11.83 1.84
CA GLY A 344 -7.44 12.75 2.22
C GLY A 344 -8.71 12.68 1.36
N LEU A 345 -8.97 11.54 0.69
CA LEU A 345 -10.18 11.41 -0.14
C LEU A 345 -11.45 11.56 0.68
N ALA A 346 -11.56 10.83 1.80
CA ALA A 346 -12.77 10.87 2.63
C ALA A 346 -12.98 12.25 3.25
N ASP A 347 -11.91 12.93 3.68
CA ASP A 347 -11.98 14.32 4.13
C ASP A 347 -12.47 15.26 3.03
N ALA A 348 -11.90 15.17 1.84
CA ALA A 348 -12.31 16.02 0.71
C ALA A 348 -13.78 15.82 0.38
N LEU A 349 -14.27 14.59 0.37
CA LEU A 349 -15.69 14.28 0.18
C LEU A 349 -16.56 14.90 1.30
N ALA A 350 -16.15 14.74 2.56
CA ALA A 350 -16.85 15.35 3.70
C ALA A 350 -16.90 16.88 3.61
N MET A 351 -15.78 17.52 3.20
CA MET A 351 -15.68 18.96 2.98
C MET A 351 -16.59 19.47 1.85
N LEU A 352 -16.95 18.59 0.89
CA LEU A 352 -17.91 18.88 -0.18
C LEU A 352 -19.36 18.49 0.15
N GLY A 353 -19.63 17.97 1.34
CA GLY A 353 -20.97 17.50 1.72
C GLY A 353 -21.35 16.16 1.10
N LEU A 354 -20.38 15.39 0.59
CA LEU A 354 -20.59 14.09 -0.05
C LEU A 354 -20.35 12.96 0.96
N ARG A 355 -21.33 12.04 1.08
CA ARG A 355 -21.19 10.88 1.96
C ARG A 355 -20.29 9.84 1.28
N TYR A 356 -19.20 9.43 1.93
CA TYR A 356 -18.36 8.34 1.46
C TYR A 356 -19.20 7.07 1.18
N GLY A 357 -18.97 6.43 0.02
CA GLY A 357 -19.72 5.24 -0.39
C GLY A 357 -21.02 5.52 -1.15
N SER A 358 -21.49 6.77 -1.20
CA SER A 358 -22.63 7.14 -2.06
C SER A 358 -22.27 7.12 -3.55
N ASP A 359 -23.27 7.13 -4.42
CA ASP A 359 -23.05 7.18 -5.86
C ASP A 359 -22.43 8.51 -6.30
N GLU A 360 -22.82 9.61 -5.64
CA GLU A 360 -22.24 10.93 -5.87
C GLU A 360 -20.75 10.99 -5.45
N ALA A 361 -20.40 10.39 -4.32
CA ALA A 361 -19.01 10.29 -3.88
C ALA A 361 -18.17 9.42 -4.83
N ALA A 362 -18.72 8.31 -5.31
CA ALA A 362 -18.05 7.47 -6.31
C ALA A 362 -17.88 8.20 -7.65
N ALA A 363 -18.87 8.96 -8.11
CA ALA A 363 -18.79 9.78 -9.31
C ALA A 363 -17.73 10.90 -9.19
N ALA A 364 -17.71 11.60 -8.06
CA ALA A 364 -16.70 12.63 -7.76
C ALA A 364 -15.28 12.02 -7.75
N THR A 365 -15.11 10.88 -7.07
CA THR A 365 -13.83 10.15 -7.04
C THR A 365 -13.36 9.76 -8.44
N ARG A 366 -14.25 9.22 -9.27
CA ARG A 366 -13.94 8.88 -10.67
C ARG A 366 -13.49 10.10 -11.46
N THR A 367 -14.20 11.23 -11.33
CA THR A 367 -13.87 12.50 -12.01
C THR A 367 -12.48 13.00 -11.61
N TRP A 368 -12.16 13.01 -10.31
CA TRP A 368 -10.87 13.49 -9.82
C TRP A 368 -9.72 12.57 -10.22
N MET A 369 -9.91 11.27 -10.14
CA MET A 369 -8.89 10.30 -10.57
C MET A 369 -8.67 10.36 -12.09
N ALA A 370 -9.72 10.57 -12.89
CA ALA A 370 -9.59 10.81 -14.32
C ALA A 370 -8.79 12.09 -14.64
N ALA A 371 -9.02 13.17 -13.90
CA ALA A 371 -8.24 14.41 -14.05
C ALA A 371 -6.76 14.20 -13.71
N ILE A 372 -6.46 13.46 -12.64
CA ILE A 372 -5.08 13.09 -12.26
C ILE A 372 -4.44 12.23 -13.36
N GLN A 373 -5.13 11.19 -13.87
CA GLN A 373 -4.61 10.34 -14.94
C GLN A 373 -4.26 11.12 -16.19
N ARG A 374 -5.17 12.00 -16.68
CA ARG A 374 -4.92 12.85 -17.85
C ARG A 374 -3.73 13.77 -17.64
N ALA A 375 -3.66 14.45 -16.50
CA ALA A 375 -2.55 15.35 -16.17
C ALA A 375 -1.21 14.61 -16.03
N ALA A 376 -1.22 13.41 -15.45
CA ALA A 376 -0.03 12.57 -15.32
C ALA A 376 0.50 12.11 -16.69
N ILE A 377 -0.39 11.66 -17.59
CA ILE A 377 -0.03 11.28 -18.97
C ILE A 377 0.55 12.47 -19.71
N ALA A 378 -0.11 13.64 -19.65
CA ALA A 378 0.37 14.86 -20.32
C ALA A 378 1.76 15.29 -19.80
N ALA A 379 1.98 15.22 -18.49
CA ALA A 379 3.27 15.54 -17.88
C ALA A 379 4.38 14.54 -18.30
N SER A 380 4.07 13.24 -18.30
CA SER A 380 5.03 12.21 -18.75
C SER A 380 5.36 12.34 -20.23
N ALA A 381 4.39 12.70 -21.06
CA ALA A 381 4.60 12.99 -22.48
C ALA A 381 5.50 14.23 -22.69
N SER A 382 5.25 15.31 -21.95
CA SER A 382 6.12 16.51 -21.99
C SER A 382 7.55 16.19 -21.53
N LEU A 383 7.70 15.33 -20.51
CA LEU A 383 9.02 14.85 -20.08
C LEU A 383 9.68 13.96 -21.13
N ALA A 384 8.91 13.19 -21.90
CA ALA A 384 9.43 12.40 -23.00
C ALA A 384 9.99 13.27 -24.13
N GLU A 385 9.32 14.37 -24.47
CA GLU A 385 9.83 15.37 -25.42
C GLU A 385 11.13 16.03 -24.93
N GLU A 386 11.26 16.27 -23.63
CA GLU A 386 12.43 16.95 -23.02
C GLU A 386 13.61 16.02 -22.74
N LYS A 387 13.33 14.82 -22.19
CA LYS A 387 14.32 13.90 -21.62
C LYS A 387 14.38 12.53 -22.34
N GLY A 388 13.54 12.32 -23.35
CA GLY A 388 13.39 11.05 -24.08
C GLY A 388 12.39 10.10 -23.41
N VAL A 389 11.84 9.18 -24.20
CA VAL A 389 10.93 8.12 -23.74
C VAL A 389 11.65 7.11 -22.86
N PHE A 390 10.90 6.33 -22.04
CA PHE A 390 11.51 5.25 -21.28
C PHE A 390 12.04 4.14 -22.23
N PRO A 391 13.19 3.50 -21.92
CA PRO A 391 13.90 2.61 -22.88
C PRO A 391 13.09 1.42 -23.39
N LYS A 392 12.10 0.91 -22.65
CA LYS A 392 11.22 -0.19 -23.07
C LYS A 392 9.92 0.28 -23.72
N PHE A 393 9.79 1.57 -24.03
CA PHE A 393 8.61 2.10 -24.69
C PHE A 393 8.49 1.61 -26.12
N ASP A 394 7.38 0.97 -26.41
CA ASP A 394 6.91 0.65 -27.77
C ASP A 394 5.50 1.22 -27.92
N MET A 395 5.33 2.22 -28.75
CA MET A 395 4.09 2.95 -28.89
C MET A 395 2.93 2.06 -29.32
N GLN A 396 3.15 1.19 -30.31
CA GLN A 396 2.07 0.34 -30.83
C GLN A 396 1.70 -0.73 -29.81
N ALA A 397 2.68 -1.35 -29.18
CA ALA A 397 2.46 -2.35 -28.15
C ALA A 397 1.78 -1.75 -26.92
N TYR A 398 2.21 -0.56 -26.45
CA TYR A 398 1.60 0.13 -25.30
C TYR A 398 0.13 0.48 -25.56
N LEU A 399 -0.17 1.11 -26.69
CA LEU A 399 -1.54 1.51 -27.04
C LEU A 399 -2.44 0.34 -27.46
N GLY A 400 -1.87 -0.82 -27.76
CA GLY A 400 -2.57 -2.07 -28.06
C GLY A 400 -2.80 -2.96 -26.83
N THR A 401 -2.33 -2.59 -25.63
CA THR A 401 -2.73 -3.27 -24.39
C THR A 401 -4.18 -2.93 -24.03
N ALA A 402 -4.86 -3.77 -23.24
CA ALA A 402 -6.22 -3.49 -22.77
C ALA A 402 -6.28 -2.12 -22.05
N TYR A 403 -5.29 -1.80 -21.22
CA TYR A 403 -5.18 -0.46 -20.62
C TYR A 403 -5.08 0.65 -21.67
N GLY A 404 -4.23 0.48 -22.69
CA GLY A 404 -4.04 1.46 -23.75
C GLY A 404 -5.32 1.66 -24.59
N GLU A 405 -6.07 0.62 -24.84
CA GLU A 405 -7.35 0.66 -25.58
C GLU A 405 -8.44 1.40 -24.81
N GLU A 406 -8.46 1.30 -23.47
CA GLU A 406 -9.43 1.98 -22.59
C GLU A 406 -9.12 3.47 -22.37
N LEU A 407 -7.92 3.96 -22.73
CA LEU A 407 -7.57 5.37 -22.57
C LEU A 407 -8.45 6.28 -23.41
N PRO A 408 -8.86 7.46 -22.89
CA PRO A 408 -9.55 8.48 -23.66
C PRO A 408 -8.76 8.87 -24.92
N GLN A 409 -9.46 9.18 -26.00
CA GLN A 409 -8.84 9.53 -27.29
C GLN A 409 -7.83 10.68 -27.17
N GLU A 410 -8.11 11.68 -26.34
CA GLU A 410 -7.19 12.80 -26.08
C GLU A 410 -5.85 12.32 -25.47
N SER A 411 -5.90 11.38 -24.50
CA SER A 411 -4.71 10.80 -23.89
C SER A 411 -3.93 9.95 -24.89
N ARG A 412 -4.62 9.14 -25.70
CA ARG A 412 -3.99 8.36 -26.78
C ARG A 412 -3.27 9.28 -27.79
N ALA A 413 -3.92 10.36 -28.24
CA ALA A 413 -3.32 11.32 -29.16
C ALA A 413 -2.07 12.00 -28.58
N VAL A 414 -2.04 12.27 -27.28
CA VAL A 414 -0.84 12.81 -26.59
C VAL A 414 0.30 11.79 -26.62
N ILE A 415 0.01 10.52 -26.33
CA ILE A 415 1.00 9.43 -26.33
C ILE A 415 1.53 9.18 -27.77
N GLU A 416 0.64 9.15 -28.76
CA GLU A 416 1.02 8.99 -30.16
C GLU A 416 1.98 10.09 -30.66
N ARG A 417 1.79 11.33 -30.20
CA ARG A 417 2.62 12.46 -30.59
C ARG A 417 3.99 12.46 -29.92
N ALA A 418 4.06 12.22 -28.62
CA ALA A 418 5.25 12.48 -27.80
C ALA A 418 5.88 11.24 -27.17
N GLY A 419 5.17 10.12 -27.15
CA GLY A 419 5.53 8.97 -26.31
C GLY A 419 5.36 9.24 -24.83
N LEU A 420 5.93 8.38 -23.98
CA LEU A 420 5.92 8.52 -22.52
C LEU A 420 7.32 8.40 -21.93
N ARG A 421 7.60 9.22 -20.93
CA ARG A 421 8.83 9.13 -20.11
C ARG A 421 8.76 8.02 -19.08
N ASN A 422 7.57 7.61 -18.63
CA ASN A 422 7.31 6.71 -17.51
C ASN A 422 6.35 5.62 -17.93
N GLY A 423 6.68 4.35 -17.63
CA GLY A 423 5.89 3.19 -18.03
C GLY A 423 4.57 3.05 -17.25
N LEU A 424 4.57 3.37 -15.95
CA LEU A 424 3.40 3.52 -15.10
C LEU A 424 3.49 4.84 -14.33
N LEU A 425 2.34 5.42 -13.97
CA LEU A 425 2.25 6.76 -13.41
C LEU A 425 1.55 6.79 -12.04
N THR A 426 0.56 5.94 -11.82
CA THR A 426 -0.37 6.06 -10.70
C THR A 426 -0.48 4.80 -9.86
N SER A 427 -0.62 4.99 -8.54
CA SER A 427 -0.83 3.93 -7.56
C SER A 427 -1.32 4.54 -6.25
N ILE A 428 -2.25 3.89 -5.55
CA ILE A 428 -2.74 4.43 -4.28
C ILE A 428 -2.18 3.62 -3.11
N ALA A 429 -1.20 4.23 -2.45
CA ALA A 429 -0.54 3.69 -1.27
C ALA A 429 -1.39 3.89 0.01
N PRO A 430 -1.11 3.16 1.11
CA PRO A 430 -1.83 3.32 2.38
C PRO A 430 -1.67 4.71 3.01
N THR A 431 -0.60 5.43 2.75
CA THR A 431 -0.27 6.79 3.25
C THR A 431 -0.29 6.99 4.77
N GLY A 432 -0.36 5.93 5.57
CA GLY A 432 -0.65 6.00 7.01
C GLY A 432 0.25 6.92 7.85
N THR A 433 1.51 7.16 7.47
CA THR A 433 2.41 8.07 8.19
C THR A 433 2.38 9.48 7.61
N ILE A 434 2.30 9.63 6.28
CA ILE A 434 2.27 10.94 5.64
C ILE A 434 0.91 11.63 5.83
N SER A 435 -0.17 10.90 5.99
CA SER A 435 -1.48 11.48 6.34
C SER A 435 -1.47 12.12 7.74
N LEU A 436 -0.77 11.50 8.72
CA LEU A 436 -0.55 12.10 10.03
C LEU A 436 0.31 13.36 9.95
N LEU A 437 1.35 13.36 9.11
CA LEU A 437 2.16 14.56 8.83
C LEU A 437 1.31 15.68 8.26
N ALA A 438 0.30 15.36 7.45
CA ALA A 438 -0.62 16.31 6.83
C ALA A 438 -1.78 16.76 7.76
N GLY A 439 -1.70 16.48 9.06
CA GLY A 439 -2.71 16.89 10.03
C GLY A 439 -3.79 15.84 10.27
N ASN A 440 -3.46 14.56 10.11
CA ASN A 440 -4.37 13.44 10.30
C ASN A 440 -5.52 13.41 9.28
N VAL A 441 -5.20 13.67 8.00
CA VAL A 441 -6.15 13.44 6.90
C VAL A 441 -6.38 11.95 6.70
N SER A 442 -7.50 11.56 6.11
CA SER A 442 -7.81 10.16 5.77
C SER A 442 -6.74 9.54 4.87
N SER A 443 -6.39 8.30 5.13
CA SER A 443 -5.27 7.61 4.48
C SER A 443 -5.65 7.06 3.11
N GLY A 444 -4.96 7.46 2.06
CA GLY A 444 -5.25 6.99 0.70
C GLY A 444 -6.69 7.27 0.29
N ILE A 445 -7.41 6.20 -0.05
CA ILE A 445 -8.85 6.22 -0.31
C ILE A 445 -9.67 5.56 0.81
N GLU A 446 -9.06 5.35 1.99
CA GLU A 446 -9.80 4.81 3.13
C GLU A 446 -10.84 5.83 3.63
N PRO A 447 -11.99 5.36 4.16
CA PRO A 447 -12.90 6.24 4.89
C PRO A 447 -12.25 6.72 6.18
N VAL A 448 -12.84 7.75 6.80
CA VAL A 448 -12.46 8.19 8.14
C VAL A 448 -12.67 7.03 9.11
N PHE A 449 -11.64 6.65 9.84
CA PHE A 449 -11.75 5.55 10.80
C PHE A 449 -12.62 5.92 12.00
N SER A 450 -12.34 7.07 12.59
CA SER A 450 -13.10 7.67 13.69
C SER A 450 -12.82 9.18 13.72
N PHE A 451 -13.80 9.99 14.06
CA PHE A 451 -13.62 11.45 14.16
C PHE A 451 -12.69 11.86 15.29
N THR A 452 -12.65 11.07 16.36
CA THR A 452 -11.73 11.25 17.49
C THR A 452 -11.09 9.92 17.85
N GLN A 453 -9.79 9.93 18.10
CA GLN A 453 -9.01 8.74 18.41
C GLN A 453 -8.07 9.01 19.58
N GLU A 454 -7.87 8.02 20.42
CA GLU A 454 -6.77 7.99 21.37
C GLU A 454 -5.61 7.18 20.81
N ARG A 455 -4.45 7.79 20.67
CA ARG A 455 -3.23 7.11 20.22
C ARG A 455 -2.20 7.09 21.33
N ARG A 456 -1.70 5.88 21.64
CA ARG A 456 -0.61 5.69 22.59
C ARG A 456 0.73 5.76 21.82
N ILE A 457 1.50 6.82 22.02
CA ILE A 457 2.83 7.03 21.43
C ILE A 457 3.85 6.51 22.42
N LEU A 458 4.73 5.61 21.95
CA LEU A 458 5.88 5.14 22.72
C LEU A 458 6.99 6.18 22.62
N GLU A 459 7.35 6.79 23.75
CA GLU A 459 8.45 7.75 23.86
C GLU A 459 9.82 7.05 23.87
N ARG A 460 10.89 7.80 23.62
CA ARG A 460 12.26 7.25 23.59
C ARG A 460 12.73 6.67 24.93
N ASP A 461 12.17 7.14 26.04
CA ASP A 461 12.44 6.66 27.39
C ASP A 461 11.64 5.41 27.78
N GLY A 462 10.81 4.88 26.85
CA GLY A 462 9.95 3.72 27.09
C GLY A 462 8.60 4.06 27.72
N SER A 463 8.34 5.31 28.08
CA SER A 463 7.02 5.77 28.55
C SER A 463 6.01 5.79 27.38
N ARG A 464 4.72 5.82 27.74
CA ARG A 464 3.64 5.94 26.74
C ARG A 464 2.85 7.22 27.02
N ARG A 465 2.79 8.09 26.04
CA ARG A 465 1.92 9.27 26.04
C ARG A 465 0.65 8.95 25.25
N THR A 466 -0.51 9.29 25.80
CA THR A 466 -1.78 9.23 25.08
C THR A 466 -2.02 10.58 24.42
N GLU A 467 -2.25 10.57 23.12
CA GLU A 467 -2.66 11.74 22.35
C GLU A 467 -4.09 11.56 21.85
N HIS A 468 -4.87 12.61 21.96
CA HIS A 468 -6.19 12.72 21.35
C HIS A 468 -6.01 13.30 19.94
N LEU A 469 -6.37 12.53 18.95
CA LEU A 469 -6.31 12.92 17.54
C LEU A 469 -7.72 13.13 17.04
N GLU A 470 -7.92 14.22 16.32
CA GLU A 470 -9.13 14.46 15.55
C GLU A 470 -8.85 14.26 14.07
N ASP A 471 -9.84 13.75 13.35
CA ASP A 471 -9.84 13.72 11.89
C ASP A 471 -9.78 15.13 11.31
N TYR A 472 -9.09 15.32 10.19
CA TYR A 472 -8.80 16.64 9.65
C TYR A 472 -10.08 17.42 9.27
N ALA A 473 -10.98 16.81 8.51
CA ALA A 473 -12.21 17.47 8.08
C ALA A 473 -13.15 17.71 9.25
N TYR A 474 -13.22 16.76 10.18
CA TYR A 474 -14.01 16.89 11.40
C TYR A 474 -13.50 18.04 12.29
N ALA A 475 -12.19 18.13 12.53
CA ALA A 475 -11.60 19.22 13.33
C ALA A 475 -11.83 20.60 12.69
N LEU A 476 -11.71 20.67 11.36
CA LEU A 476 -11.96 21.89 10.61
C LEU A 476 -13.44 22.33 10.72
N TRP A 477 -14.37 21.37 10.51
CA TRP A 477 -15.80 21.63 10.64
C TRP A 477 -16.20 21.98 12.07
N ARG A 478 -15.72 21.24 13.07
CA ARG A 478 -16.06 21.44 14.50
C ARG A 478 -15.62 22.80 15.02
N ARG A 479 -14.48 23.31 14.56
CA ARG A 479 -13.98 24.65 14.93
C ARG A 479 -15.00 25.75 14.59
N ASP A 480 -15.65 25.64 13.43
CA ASP A 480 -16.59 26.65 12.93
C ASP A 480 -18.04 26.34 13.38
N ASN A 481 -18.30 25.15 13.91
CA ASN A 481 -19.59 24.65 14.38
C ASN A 481 -19.50 24.04 15.80
N PRO A 482 -19.09 24.80 16.84
CA PRO A 482 -18.92 24.26 18.19
C PRO A 482 -20.27 23.80 18.75
N GLY A 483 -20.34 22.53 19.20
CA GLY A 483 -21.54 21.95 19.81
C GLY A 483 -22.67 21.55 18.86
N ALA A 484 -22.52 21.74 17.54
CA ALA A 484 -23.48 21.25 16.56
C ALA A 484 -23.42 19.73 16.41
N ASP A 485 -24.52 19.10 16.01
CA ASP A 485 -24.57 17.70 15.65
C ASP A 485 -23.74 17.44 14.37
N ILE A 486 -23.06 16.29 14.33
CA ILE A 486 -22.26 15.91 13.17
C ILE A 486 -23.18 15.71 11.95
N PRO A 487 -22.90 16.34 10.80
CA PRO A 487 -23.71 16.18 9.59
C PRO A 487 -23.80 14.73 9.13
N ALA A 488 -24.95 14.31 8.63
CA ALA A 488 -25.22 12.92 8.22
C ALA A 488 -24.31 12.41 7.07
N HIS A 489 -23.69 13.30 6.29
CA HIS A 489 -22.73 12.93 5.26
C HIS A 489 -21.33 12.64 5.78
N MET A 490 -21.01 13.12 6.99
CA MET A 490 -19.75 12.78 7.66
C MET A 490 -19.91 11.42 8.34
N VAL A 491 -19.29 10.41 7.78
CA VAL A 491 -19.40 9.02 8.21
C VAL A 491 -18.03 8.45 8.55
N THR A 492 -18.03 7.45 9.41
CA THR A 492 -16.85 6.68 9.80
C THR A 492 -16.90 5.28 9.18
N VAL A 493 -15.81 4.53 9.34
CA VAL A 493 -15.72 3.15 8.84
C VAL A 493 -16.85 2.25 9.37
N SER A 494 -17.37 2.51 10.56
CA SER A 494 -18.45 1.73 11.19
C SER A 494 -19.82 1.96 10.55
N ASP A 495 -19.98 3.04 9.80
CA ASP A 495 -21.25 3.44 9.16
C ASP A 495 -21.38 2.91 7.73
N LEU A 496 -20.37 2.17 7.25
CA LEU A 496 -20.24 1.73 5.86
C LEU A 496 -20.45 0.22 5.71
N SER A 497 -21.15 -0.16 4.65
CA SER A 497 -21.24 -1.54 4.19
C SER A 497 -19.99 -1.93 3.37
N PRO A 498 -19.64 -3.23 3.28
CA PRO A 498 -18.56 -3.70 2.42
C PRO A 498 -18.71 -3.27 0.95
N SER A 499 -19.92 -3.29 0.40
CA SER A 499 -20.19 -2.87 -0.98
C SER A 499 -19.93 -1.39 -1.21
N GLU A 500 -20.12 -0.51 -0.20
CA GLU A 500 -19.74 0.90 -0.29
C GLU A 500 -18.21 1.07 -0.36
N HIS A 501 -17.44 0.26 0.36
CA HIS A 501 -15.98 0.24 0.25
C HIS A 501 -15.53 -0.21 -1.15
N LEU A 502 -16.12 -1.29 -1.68
CA LEU A 502 -15.81 -1.83 -3.02
C LEU A 502 -16.15 -0.84 -4.12
N LYS A 503 -17.31 -0.16 -4.03
CA LYS A 503 -17.72 0.90 -4.95
C LYS A 503 -16.69 2.01 -5.05
N MET A 504 -16.18 2.50 -3.93
CA MET A 504 -15.16 3.55 -3.89
C MET A 504 -13.82 3.07 -4.47
N GLN A 505 -13.43 1.83 -4.18
CA GLN A 505 -12.24 1.22 -4.77
C GLN A 505 -12.37 1.08 -6.28
N GLN A 506 -13.50 0.61 -6.79
CA GLN A 506 -13.78 0.50 -8.22
C GLN A 506 -13.73 1.87 -8.92
N ALA A 507 -14.36 2.90 -8.31
CA ALA A 507 -14.34 4.24 -8.85
C ALA A 507 -12.92 4.80 -9.01
N ALA A 508 -12.04 4.54 -8.03
CA ALA A 508 -10.65 4.97 -8.09
C ALA A 508 -9.82 4.12 -9.06
N GLN A 509 -9.99 2.77 -9.03
CA GLN A 509 -9.20 1.84 -9.85
C GLN A 509 -9.37 2.05 -11.36
N ALA A 510 -10.52 2.54 -11.81
CA ALA A 510 -10.78 2.84 -13.22
C ALA A 510 -9.74 3.80 -13.85
N HIS A 511 -9.00 4.56 -13.03
CA HIS A 511 -8.03 5.56 -13.47
C HIS A 511 -6.64 5.38 -12.82
N VAL A 512 -6.36 4.19 -12.26
CA VAL A 512 -5.07 3.84 -11.66
C VAL A 512 -4.44 2.72 -12.47
N ASP A 513 -3.28 2.99 -13.06
CA ASP A 513 -2.57 2.01 -13.91
C ASP A 513 -1.90 0.88 -13.11
N SER A 514 -1.42 1.14 -11.89
CA SER A 514 -0.93 0.11 -10.98
C SER A 514 -2.07 -0.51 -10.16
N SER A 515 -2.03 -0.47 -8.83
CA SER A 515 -3.08 -0.99 -7.96
C SER A 515 -3.36 -0.05 -6.78
N ILE A 516 -4.22 -0.49 -5.88
CA ILE A 516 -4.72 0.29 -4.75
C ILE A 516 -4.59 -0.53 -3.47
N SER A 517 -4.00 0.06 -2.43
CA SER A 517 -4.09 -0.47 -1.07
C SER A 517 -5.39 0.00 -0.45
N LYS A 518 -6.31 -0.94 -0.22
CA LYS A 518 -7.61 -0.68 0.37
C LYS A 518 -8.03 -1.82 1.26
N THR A 519 -8.49 -1.48 2.47
CA THR A 519 -9.04 -2.45 3.42
C THR A 519 -10.55 -2.32 3.50
N ILE A 520 -11.24 -3.43 3.36
CA ILE A 520 -12.69 -3.54 3.59
C ILE A 520 -12.90 -3.98 5.03
N ASN A 521 -13.39 -3.06 5.85
CA ASN A 521 -13.65 -3.34 7.26
C ASN A 521 -15.03 -3.98 7.40
N VAL A 522 -15.10 -5.05 8.18
CA VAL A 522 -16.36 -5.71 8.52
C VAL A 522 -16.51 -5.86 10.03
N PRO A 523 -17.73 -5.87 10.58
CA PRO A 523 -17.95 -6.08 12.02
C PRO A 523 -17.41 -7.41 12.52
N ALA A 524 -17.14 -7.50 13.84
CA ALA A 524 -16.64 -8.72 14.47
C ALA A 524 -17.60 -9.92 14.32
N ASP A 525 -18.89 -9.66 14.30
CA ASP A 525 -19.98 -10.63 14.15
C ASP A 525 -20.47 -10.80 12.70
N PHE A 526 -19.71 -10.28 11.72
CA PHE A 526 -20.06 -10.37 10.30
C PHE A 526 -20.18 -11.84 9.87
N PRO A 527 -21.32 -12.26 9.25
CA PRO A 527 -21.53 -13.66 8.89
C PRO A 527 -20.54 -14.15 7.82
N PHE A 528 -20.04 -15.37 7.99
CA PHE A 528 -19.04 -15.95 7.08
C PHE A 528 -19.50 -16.00 5.60
N GLU A 529 -20.73 -16.43 5.35
CA GLU A 529 -21.26 -16.48 3.97
C GLU A 529 -21.30 -15.10 3.29
N ARG A 530 -21.64 -14.07 4.05
CA ARG A 530 -21.59 -12.70 3.55
C ARG A 530 -20.15 -12.21 3.37
N PHE A 531 -19.20 -12.70 4.17
CA PHE A 531 -17.79 -12.41 4.01
C PHE A 531 -17.24 -13.00 2.70
N VAL A 532 -17.62 -14.22 2.34
CA VAL A 532 -17.28 -14.84 1.05
C VAL A 532 -17.81 -13.99 -0.11
N SER A 533 -19.07 -13.53 -0.02
CA SER A 533 -19.69 -12.70 -1.05
C SER A 533 -18.96 -11.37 -1.29
N VAL A 534 -18.26 -10.80 -0.30
CA VAL A 534 -17.43 -9.59 -0.49
C VAL A 534 -16.31 -9.83 -1.51
N TYR A 535 -15.66 -10.98 -1.47
CA TYR A 535 -14.59 -11.32 -2.41
C TYR A 535 -15.12 -11.66 -3.80
N GLU A 536 -16.29 -12.32 -3.87
CA GLU A 536 -16.98 -12.59 -5.13
C GLU A 536 -17.44 -11.28 -5.79
N GLU A 537 -18.02 -10.34 -5.02
CA GLU A 537 -18.37 -9.00 -5.49
C GLU A 537 -17.12 -8.22 -5.98
N ALA A 538 -16.02 -8.29 -5.25
CA ALA A 538 -14.76 -7.67 -5.67
C ALA A 538 -14.28 -8.22 -7.04
N TYR A 539 -14.39 -9.53 -7.24
CA TYR A 539 -14.08 -10.16 -8.51
C TYR A 539 -15.04 -9.70 -9.63
N GLN A 540 -16.34 -9.67 -9.38
CA GLN A 540 -17.35 -9.22 -10.36
C GLN A 540 -17.19 -7.74 -10.74
N LEU A 541 -16.76 -6.89 -9.80
CA LEU A 541 -16.48 -5.48 -10.03
C LEU A 541 -15.17 -5.22 -10.80
N GLY A 542 -14.43 -6.25 -11.17
CA GLY A 542 -13.17 -6.12 -11.91
C GLY A 542 -12.00 -5.61 -11.09
N LEU A 543 -12.04 -5.74 -9.76
CA LEU A 543 -10.94 -5.29 -8.90
C LEU A 543 -9.68 -6.15 -9.09
N LYS A 544 -8.51 -5.56 -8.92
CA LYS A 544 -7.19 -6.25 -9.01
C LYS A 544 -6.85 -7.07 -7.77
N GLY A 545 -7.53 -6.79 -6.65
CA GLY A 545 -7.35 -7.52 -5.39
C GLY A 545 -8.36 -7.07 -4.34
N CYS A 546 -8.42 -7.86 -3.26
CA CYS A 546 -9.31 -7.59 -2.13
C CYS A 546 -8.62 -7.97 -0.83
N THR A 547 -8.71 -7.08 0.16
CA THR A 547 -8.23 -7.31 1.53
C THR A 547 -9.31 -6.88 2.50
N THR A 548 -9.64 -7.74 3.46
CA THR A 548 -10.62 -7.45 4.49
C THR A 548 -9.98 -7.41 5.87
N PHE A 549 -10.57 -6.65 6.77
CA PHE A 549 -10.22 -6.66 8.18
C PHE A 549 -11.48 -6.89 9.01
N ARG A 550 -11.45 -7.93 9.84
CA ARG A 550 -12.48 -8.26 10.83
C ARG A 550 -11.83 -8.30 12.22
N PRO A 551 -12.25 -7.45 13.16
CA PRO A 551 -11.76 -7.50 14.54
C PRO A 551 -12.12 -8.84 15.20
N ASN A 552 -11.14 -9.50 15.81
CA ASN A 552 -11.35 -10.71 16.59
C ASN A 552 -10.24 -10.89 17.65
N ALA A 553 -10.27 -11.95 18.43
CA ALA A 553 -9.27 -12.23 19.47
C ALA A 553 -7.84 -12.48 18.91
N VAL A 554 -7.73 -12.77 17.60
CA VAL A 554 -6.45 -13.00 16.91
C VAL A 554 -5.88 -11.72 16.33
N THR A 555 -6.72 -10.98 15.58
CA THR A 555 -6.32 -9.76 14.88
C THR A 555 -6.23 -8.54 15.80
N GLY A 556 -6.89 -8.58 16.96
CA GLY A 556 -7.03 -7.43 17.86
C GLY A 556 -7.88 -6.31 17.26
N SER A 557 -8.02 -5.19 17.97
CA SER A 557 -8.44 -3.94 17.36
C SER A 557 -7.20 -3.07 17.11
N VAL A 558 -6.95 -2.71 15.87
CA VAL A 558 -5.77 -1.90 15.48
C VAL A 558 -5.89 -0.46 16.00
N LEU A 559 -7.14 0.01 16.15
CA LEU A 559 -7.49 1.33 16.70
C LEU A 559 -8.73 1.16 17.60
N SER A 560 -8.71 1.71 18.82
CA SER A 560 -9.88 1.77 19.68
C SER A 560 -10.55 3.15 19.50
N ALA A 561 -11.81 3.14 19.08
CA ALA A 561 -12.64 4.33 19.08
C ALA A 561 -13.18 4.54 20.53
N GLY A 562 -12.79 5.64 21.17
CA GLY A 562 -13.34 6.05 22.47
C GLY A 562 -12.73 5.40 23.71
N PRO A 563 -13.15 5.81 24.91
CA PRO A 563 -12.64 5.26 26.15
C PRO A 563 -12.93 3.76 26.21
N GLU A 564 -11.88 2.94 26.42
CA GLU A 564 -12.02 1.51 26.67
C GLU A 564 -13.11 1.30 27.73
N GLU A 565 -14.14 0.51 27.43
CA GLU A 565 -14.91 -0.12 28.50
C GLU A 565 -13.89 -0.79 29.41
N LYS A 566 -13.77 -0.29 30.64
CA LYS A 566 -12.86 -0.86 31.63
C LYS A 566 -13.22 -2.34 31.76
N ARG A 567 -12.36 -3.20 31.26
CA ARG A 567 -12.51 -4.65 31.44
C ARG A 567 -12.50 -4.89 32.94
N LEU A 568 -13.67 -5.19 33.48
CA LEU A 568 -13.81 -5.52 34.88
C LEU A 568 -13.23 -6.92 35.13
N CYS A 569 -12.61 -7.11 36.26
CA CYS A 569 -12.10 -8.42 36.66
C CYS A 569 -13.24 -9.46 36.67
N PRO A 570 -13.14 -10.56 35.92
CA PRO A 570 -14.21 -11.56 35.86
C PRO A 570 -14.45 -12.26 37.21
N SER A 571 -13.49 -12.18 38.14
CA SER A 571 -13.60 -12.80 39.46
C SER A 571 -14.25 -11.87 40.52
N CYS A 572 -13.96 -10.56 40.48
CA CYS A 572 -14.43 -9.65 41.55
C CYS A 572 -15.06 -8.36 41.02
N GLY A 573 -15.19 -8.16 39.71
CA GLY A 573 -15.78 -6.97 39.10
C GLY A 573 -14.93 -5.68 39.23
N SER A 574 -13.68 -5.77 39.71
CA SER A 574 -12.81 -4.61 39.89
C SER A 574 -12.32 -4.07 38.55
N PRO A 575 -12.21 -2.72 38.36
CA PRO A 575 -11.58 -2.12 37.18
C PRO A 575 -10.05 -2.20 37.19
N ASN A 576 -9.43 -2.71 38.26
CA ASN A 576 -7.98 -2.74 38.46
C ASN A 576 -7.33 -4.01 37.86
N LEU A 577 -7.66 -4.28 36.59
CA LEU A 577 -7.06 -5.35 35.79
C LEU A 577 -5.89 -4.79 34.98
N ALA A 578 -4.67 -5.28 35.19
CA ALA A 578 -3.47 -4.82 34.50
C ALA A 578 -2.75 -5.99 33.81
N ALA A 579 -2.21 -5.73 32.61
CA ALA A 579 -1.32 -6.68 31.94
C ALA A 579 0.07 -6.64 32.58
N LYS A 580 0.51 -7.75 33.18
CA LYS A 580 1.81 -7.92 33.80
C LYS A 580 2.44 -9.22 33.32
N GLU A 581 3.63 -9.15 32.73
CA GLU A 581 4.44 -10.30 32.27
C GLU A 581 3.68 -11.32 31.40
N GLY A 582 2.80 -10.81 30.51
CA GLY A 582 2.01 -11.69 29.61
C GLY A 582 0.68 -12.19 30.20
N CYS A 583 0.37 -11.86 31.44
CA CYS A 583 -0.89 -12.22 32.12
C CYS A 583 -1.71 -10.98 32.42
N MET A 584 -3.06 -11.08 32.34
CA MET A 584 -3.98 -10.07 32.89
C MET A 584 -4.17 -10.36 34.37
N THR A 585 -3.64 -9.49 35.23
CA THR A 585 -3.68 -9.68 36.69
C THR A 585 -4.54 -8.59 37.35
N CYS A 586 -5.46 -8.99 38.22
CA CYS A 586 -6.24 -8.08 39.05
C CYS A 586 -5.50 -7.77 40.35
N SER A 587 -5.22 -6.47 40.62
CA SER A 587 -4.52 -6.07 41.84
C SER A 587 -5.38 -6.20 43.11
N ASP A 588 -6.72 -6.29 42.98
CA ASP A 588 -7.61 -6.30 44.14
C ASP A 588 -7.92 -7.71 44.63
N CYS A 589 -7.99 -8.71 43.75
CA CYS A 589 -8.32 -10.08 44.17
C CYS A 589 -7.28 -11.12 43.78
N GLY A 590 -6.20 -10.72 43.11
CA GLY A 590 -5.14 -11.64 42.68
C GLY A 590 -5.52 -12.54 41.49
N PHE A 591 -6.68 -12.35 40.86
CA PHE A 591 -7.05 -13.10 39.66
C PHE A 591 -5.99 -12.88 38.55
N ALA A 592 -5.52 -13.95 37.95
CA ALA A 592 -4.58 -13.92 36.83
C ALA A 592 -5.09 -14.82 35.70
N LEU A 593 -5.16 -14.24 34.50
CA LEU A 593 -5.44 -14.93 33.24
C LEU A 593 -4.21 -14.81 32.35
N CYS A 594 -3.48 -15.90 32.20
CA CYS A 594 -2.33 -16.03 31.30
C CYS A 594 -2.78 -16.76 30.04
N GLY A 595 -2.57 -16.18 28.85
CA GLY A 595 -2.97 -16.73 27.56
C GLY A 595 -1.78 -17.02 26.68
#